data_c5cf94c0a55c6dbb3dcb18cf9f138201
#
_entry.id   c5cf94c0a55c6dbb3dcb18cf9f138201
#
_cell.length_a   1.000
_cell.length_b   1.000
_cell.length_c   1.000
_cell.angle_alpha   90.00
_cell.angle_beta   90.00
_cell.angle_gamma   90.00
#
_symmetry.space_group_name_H-M   'P 1'
#
loop_
_entity.id
_entity.type
_entity.pdbx_description
1 polymer ?
#
loop_
_entity_poly.entity_id
_entity_poly.type
_entity_poly.pdbx_seq_one_letter_code
_entity_poly.pdbx_strand_id
1 'polypeptide(L)'
;EDMLIEELNKYPELEEKAFQSNEPIFIKNLENVQGDERDIILFSIGYGPDRNGNVSMNFGPLNNQGGERRLNVAVSRARYEMIIFSTLRSEQIDLKRTKSKGVEGLKRFLEFAERGTSPVPAIQLQNLQQSNLITLIAQELTQRGYKVDTLVGRSNFKVDLAIVNPLQ
;
A
#
# COMPACT_ATOMS: atom_id res chain seq x y z
N GLU A 1 11.89 -3.70 -18.40
CA GLU A 1 11.93 -2.37 -19.04
C GLU A 1 12.04 -2.54 -20.53
N ASP A 2 13.06 -3.21 -21.04
CA ASP A 2 13.34 -3.41 -22.48
C ASP A 2 12.16 -4.02 -23.24
N MET A 3 11.53 -5.06 -22.72
CA MET A 3 10.34 -5.68 -23.33
C MET A 3 9.15 -4.73 -23.48
N LEU A 4 8.96 -3.80 -22.53
CA LEU A 4 7.90 -2.80 -22.64
C LEU A 4 8.22 -1.79 -23.73
N ILE A 5 9.47 -1.36 -23.82
CA ILE A 5 9.94 -0.43 -24.84
C ILE A 5 9.80 -1.06 -26.22
N GLU A 6 10.22 -2.32 -26.39
CA GLU A 6 10.05 -3.06 -27.65
C GLU A 6 8.57 -3.17 -28.07
N GLU A 7 7.67 -3.37 -27.12
CA GLU A 7 6.25 -3.46 -27.41
C GLU A 7 5.66 -2.09 -27.75
N LEU A 8 6.03 -1.04 -27.01
CA LEU A 8 5.58 0.33 -27.28
C LEU A 8 6.05 0.87 -28.61
N ASN A 9 7.26 0.51 -29.07
CA ASN A 9 7.79 0.91 -30.38
C ASN A 9 6.90 0.46 -31.56
N LYS A 10 6.04 -0.53 -31.36
CA LYS A 10 5.03 -0.95 -32.35
C LYS A 10 3.85 0.01 -32.44
N TYR A 11 3.70 0.89 -31.45
CA TYR A 11 2.57 1.81 -31.31
C TYR A 11 3.06 3.24 -30.97
N PRO A 12 3.54 4.00 -31.97
CA PRO A 12 4.18 5.31 -31.74
C PRO A 12 3.30 6.31 -30.95
N GLU A 13 1.98 6.29 -31.18
CA GLU A 13 1.05 7.16 -30.44
C GLU A 13 0.97 6.83 -28.94
N LEU A 14 1.14 5.55 -28.59
CA LEU A 14 1.17 5.10 -27.19
C LEU A 14 2.53 5.41 -26.57
N GLU A 15 3.61 5.27 -27.33
CA GLU A 15 4.96 5.59 -26.88
C GLU A 15 5.07 7.07 -26.52
N GLU A 16 4.57 7.96 -27.37
CA GLU A 16 4.55 9.40 -27.11
C GLU A 16 3.78 9.71 -25.82
N LYS A 17 2.56 9.18 -25.68
CA LYS A 17 1.76 9.36 -24.46
C LYS A 17 2.41 8.78 -23.22
N ALA A 18 3.12 7.67 -23.34
CA ALA A 18 3.77 6.98 -22.25
C ALA A 18 4.93 7.78 -21.66
N PHE A 19 5.73 8.44 -22.51
CA PHE A 19 6.98 9.06 -22.09
C PHE A 19 6.99 10.58 -22.17
N GLN A 20 6.12 11.22 -22.93
CA GLN A 20 6.06 12.68 -23.08
C GLN A 20 4.92 13.35 -22.31
N SER A 21 4.15 12.59 -21.53
CA SER A 21 3.13 13.15 -20.65
C SER A 21 3.74 13.88 -19.45
N ASN A 22 2.94 14.72 -18.78
CA ASN A 22 3.35 15.39 -17.53
C ASN A 22 3.72 14.41 -16.42
N GLU A 23 3.17 13.21 -16.45
CA GLU A 23 3.47 12.10 -15.56
C GLU A 23 3.85 10.86 -16.40
N PRO A 24 5.08 10.77 -16.91
CA PRO A 24 5.49 9.67 -17.76
C PRO A 24 5.44 8.33 -17.02
N ILE A 25 5.27 7.24 -17.79
CA ILE A 25 5.39 5.89 -17.24
C ILE A 25 6.79 5.72 -16.64
N PHE A 26 6.84 5.07 -15.49
CA PHE A 26 8.10 4.60 -14.91
C PHE A 26 8.05 3.11 -14.64
N ILE A 27 9.21 2.45 -14.68
CA ILE A 27 9.40 1.08 -14.24
C ILE A 27 10.45 1.12 -13.14
N LYS A 28 10.07 0.71 -11.94
CA LYS A 28 10.94 0.75 -10.76
C LYS A 28 10.80 -0.53 -9.96
N ASN A 29 11.86 -0.90 -9.28
CA ASN A 29 11.82 -1.98 -8.31
C ASN A 29 11.44 -1.44 -6.92
N LEU A 30 11.24 -2.38 -5.98
CA LEU A 30 10.82 -2.09 -4.61
C LEU A 30 11.78 -1.12 -3.87
N GLU A 31 13.05 -1.08 -4.25
CA GLU A 31 14.06 -0.26 -3.56
C GLU A 31 14.11 1.17 -4.09
N ASN A 32 13.67 1.38 -5.34
CA ASN A 32 13.83 2.65 -6.05
C ASN A 32 12.51 3.43 -6.22
N VAL A 33 11.39 2.92 -5.71
CA VAL A 33 10.06 3.54 -5.89
C VAL A 33 9.76 4.67 -4.91
N GLN A 34 10.65 4.95 -4.00
CA GLN A 34 10.45 5.99 -2.99
C GLN A 34 10.36 7.39 -3.63
N GLY A 35 9.31 8.13 -3.27
CA GLY A 35 9.08 9.50 -3.73
C GLY A 35 8.22 9.63 -4.99
N ASP A 36 8.01 8.52 -5.72
CA ASP A 36 7.15 8.52 -6.91
C ASP A 36 5.73 8.04 -6.56
N GLU A 37 4.76 8.59 -7.24
CA GLU A 37 3.36 8.15 -7.15
C GLU A 37 2.68 8.27 -8.51
N ARG A 38 1.65 7.48 -8.74
CA ARG A 38 0.81 7.52 -9.94
C ARG A 38 -0.62 7.19 -9.58
N ASP A 39 -1.52 7.59 -10.44
CA ASP A 39 -2.94 7.28 -10.33
C ASP A 39 -3.16 5.77 -10.30
N ILE A 40 -2.52 5.06 -11.21
CA ILE A 40 -2.59 3.61 -11.33
C ILE A 40 -1.20 3.01 -11.24
N ILE A 41 -1.03 2.00 -10.41
CA ILE A 41 0.20 1.21 -10.30
C ILE A 41 -0.06 -0.24 -10.71
N LEU A 42 0.73 -0.73 -11.65
CA LEU A 42 0.81 -2.15 -11.98
C LEU A 42 1.92 -2.77 -11.12
N PHE A 43 1.54 -3.57 -10.14
CA PHE A 43 2.47 -4.14 -9.16
C PHE A 43 2.72 -5.61 -9.48
N SER A 44 3.88 -5.90 -10.06
CA SER A 44 4.27 -7.27 -10.43
C SER A 44 5.11 -7.90 -9.32
N ILE A 45 4.64 -9.05 -8.81
CA ILE A 45 5.34 -9.86 -7.81
C ILE A 45 6.03 -11.02 -8.53
N GLY A 46 7.34 -10.89 -8.75
CA GLY A 46 8.17 -11.86 -9.48
C GLY A 46 8.52 -13.13 -8.69
N TYR A 47 7.92 -13.34 -7.52
CA TYR A 47 8.09 -14.54 -6.72
C TYR A 47 6.95 -15.52 -6.97
N GLY A 48 7.27 -16.81 -6.98
CA GLY A 48 6.26 -17.84 -7.20
C GLY A 48 6.79 -19.23 -6.89
N PRO A 49 5.95 -20.26 -7.05
CA PRO A 49 6.37 -21.65 -6.90
C PRO A 49 7.36 -22.06 -8.01
N ASP A 50 8.29 -22.92 -7.65
CA ASP A 50 9.18 -23.59 -8.58
C ASP A 50 8.41 -24.64 -9.42
N ARG A 51 9.11 -25.36 -10.31
CA ARG A 51 8.50 -26.40 -11.15
C ARG A 51 7.88 -27.57 -10.35
N ASN A 52 8.27 -27.71 -9.07
CA ASN A 52 7.78 -28.74 -8.17
C ASN A 52 6.67 -28.21 -7.25
N GLY A 53 6.27 -26.95 -7.42
CA GLY A 53 5.25 -26.29 -6.60
C GLY A 53 5.78 -25.73 -5.27
N ASN A 54 7.09 -25.75 -5.02
CA ASN A 54 7.67 -25.25 -3.77
C ASN A 54 7.90 -23.75 -3.84
N VAL A 55 7.54 -23.03 -2.77
CA VAL A 55 7.82 -21.60 -2.62
C VAL A 55 9.01 -21.40 -1.70
N SER A 56 10.00 -20.66 -2.19
CA SER A 56 11.09 -20.17 -1.38
C SER A 56 10.61 -19.07 -0.44
N MET A 57 11.03 -19.10 0.82
CA MET A 57 10.75 -18.01 1.78
C MET A 57 11.81 -16.89 1.70
N ASN A 58 12.60 -16.86 0.65
CA ASN A 58 13.52 -15.76 0.34
C ASN A 58 12.86 -14.81 -0.68
N PHE A 59 12.41 -13.68 -0.20
CA PHE A 59 11.79 -12.60 -0.95
C PHE A 59 12.72 -11.38 -1.06
N GLY A 60 14.00 -11.62 -1.16
CA GLY A 60 15.04 -10.60 -1.35
C GLY A 60 14.98 -9.47 -0.29
N PRO A 61 14.80 -8.21 -0.72
CA PRO A 61 14.80 -7.07 0.18
C PRO A 61 13.77 -7.12 1.31
N LEU A 62 12.67 -7.89 1.12
CA LEU A 62 11.64 -8.04 2.15
C LEU A 62 12.09 -8.89 3.34
N ASN A 63 13.09 -9.76 3.15
CA ASN A 63 13.64 -10.55 4.25
C ASN A 63 14.58 -9.74 5.15
N ASN A 64 15.10 -8.62 4.66
CA ASN A 64 16.05 -7.79 5.38
C ASN A 64 15.35 -6.92 6.43
N GLN A 65 16.14 -6.39 7.36
CA GLN A 65 15.64 -5.39 8.33
C GLN A 65 15.05 -4.19 7.59
N GLY A 66 13.84 -3.77 7.99
CA GLY A 66 13.10 -2.70 7.31
C GLY A 66 12.38 -3.12 6.02
N GLY A 67 12.32 -4.43 5.72
CA GLY A 67 11.59 -4.95 4.57
C GLY A 67 10.10 -4.56 4.58
N GLU A 68 9.49 -4.52 5.76
CA GLU A 68 8.12 -4.06 5.97
C GLU A 68 7.92 -2.59 5.56
N ARG A 69 8.93 -1.75 5.79
CA ARG A 69 8.87 -0.33 5.41
C ARG A 69 8.98 -0.17 3.90
N ARG A 70 9.85 -0.94 3.24
CA ARG A 70 9.98 -0.94 1.78
C ARG A 70 8.67 -1.37 1.12
N LEU A 71 8.06 -2.44 1.62
CA LEU A 71 6.75 -2.88 1.12
C LEU A 71 5.70 -1.80 1.32
N ASN A 72 5.63 -1.19 2.51
CA ASN A 72 4.67 -0.13 2.79
C ASN A 72 4.83 1.07 1.84
N VAL A 73 6.07 1.47 1.57
CA VAL A 73 6.34 2.52 0.58
C VAL A 73 5.78 2.13 -0.79
N ALA A 74 6.02 0.91 -1.27
CA ALA A 74 5.58 0.47 -2.59
C ALA A 74 4.05 0.38 -2.71
N VAL A 75 3.38 -0.23 -1.71
CA VAL A 75 1.92 -0.41 -1.75
C VAL A 75 1.14 0.88 -1.53
N SER A 76 1.79 1.95 -1.08
CA SER A 76 1.18 3.26 -0.89
C SER A 76 1.45 4.23 -2.05
N ARG A 77 1.98 3.78 -3.18
CA ARG A 77 2.33 4.64 -4.32
C ARG A 77 1.17 4.91 -5.29
N ALA A 78 0.12 4.10 -5.25
CA ALA A 78 -1.08 4.33 -6.06
C ALA A 78 -1.97 5.39 -5.41
N ARG A 79 -2.35 6.41 -6.17
CA ARG A 79 -3.31 7.43 -5.73
C ARG A 79 -4.75 6.90 -5.77
N TYR A 80 -5.08 6.08 -6.76
CA TYR A 80 -6.45 5.57 -6.95
C TYR A 80 -6.51 4.04 -7.00
N GLU A 81 -5.65 3.39 -7.79
CA GLU A 81 -5.77 1.96 -8.05
C GLU A 81 -4.41 1.27 -8.11
N MET A 82 -4.34 0.07 -7.53
CA MET A 82 -3.20 -0.83 -7.68
C MET A 82 -3.67 -2.16 -8.24
N ILE A 83 -3.14 -2.52 -9.41
CA ILE A 83 -3.41 -3.80 -10.05
C ILE A 83 -2.24 -4.74 -9.78
N ILE A 84 -2.52 -5.90 -9.18
CA ILE A 84 -1.49 -6.83 -8.73
C ILE A 84 -1.40 -8.02 -9.67
N PHE A 85 -0.19 -8.26 -10.16
CA PHE A 85 0.15 -9.44 -10.95
C PHE A 85 1.03 -10.38 -10.12
N SER A 86 0.54 -11.55 -9.83
CA SER A 86 1.24 -12.54 -9.00
C SER A 86 0.84 -13.96 -9.35
N THR A 87 1.83 -14.85 -9.44
CA THR A 87 1.62 -16.30 -9.41
C THR A 87 1.70 -16.86 -7.99
N LEU A 88 2.23 -16.08 -7.06
CA LEU A 88 2.29 -16.39 -5.64
C LEU A 88 0.95 -16.07 -4.98
N ARG A 89 0.41 -17.01 -4.23
CA ARG A 89 -0.77 -16.82 -3.39
C ARG A 89 -0.38 -16.62 -1.92
N SER A 90 -1.19 -15.89 -1.19
CA SER A 90 -0.97 -15.62 0.23
C SER A 90 -0.82 -16.89 1.07
N GLU A 91 -1.60 -17.92 0.80
CA GLU A 91 -1.59 -19.22 1.49
C GLU A 91 -0.27 -19.98 1.34
N GLN A 92 0.47 -19.74 0.25
CA GLN A 92 1.77 -20.38 -0.02
C GLN A 92 2.91 -19.77 0.80
N ILE A 93 2.70 -18.63 1.45
CA ILE A 93 3.68 -18.01 2.33
C ILE A 93 3.55 -18.61 3.73
N ASP A 94 4.50 -19.46 4.11
CA ASP A 94 4.55 -20.11 5.42
C ASP A 94 5.38 -19.26 6.42
N LEU A 95 4.69 -18.54 7.28
CA LEU A 95 5.31 -17.70 8.31
C LEU A 95 6.04 -18.49 9.41
N LYS A 96 5.85 -19.81 9.49
CA LYS A 96 6.65 -20.65 10.41
C LYS A 96 8.09 -20.80 9.94
N ARG A 97 8.32 -20.64 8.63
CA ARG A 97 9.65 -20.76 7.99
C ARG A 97 10.43 -19.44 7.94
N THR A 98 9.82 -18.33 8.39
CA THR A 98 10.46 -17.00 8.37
C THR A 98 10.01 -16.17 9.56
N LYS A 99 10.90 -15.29 10.04
CA LYS A 99 10.60 -14.30 11.08
C LYS A 99 10.57 -12.88 10.51
N SER A 100 10.65 -12.73 9.19
CA SER A 100 10.69 -11.44 8.52
C SER A 100 9.34 -10.75 8.57
N LYS A 101 9.30 -9.53 9.13
CA LYS A 101 8.11 -8.66 9.12
C LYS A 101 7.73 -8.22 7.70
N GLY A 102 8.71 -8.09 6.80
CA GLY A 102 8.44 -7.75 5.41
C GLY A 102 7.71 -8.89 4.67
N VAL A 103 8.07 -10.15 4.95
CA VAL A 103 7.39 -11.32 4.38
C VAL A 103 6.00 -11.49 4.99
N GLU A 104 5.83 -11.26 6.28
CA GLU A 104 4.52 -11.21 6.92
C GLU A 104 3.63 -10.13 6.28
N GLY A 105 4.19 -8.94 6.05
CA GLY A 105 3.51 -7.84 5.37
C GLY A 105 3.07 -8.22 3.96
N LEU A 106 3.95 -8.87 3.17
CA LEU A 106 3.62 -9.35 1.83
C LEU A 106 2.46 -10.35 1.85
N LYS A 107 2.48 -11.31 2.79
CA LYS A 107 1.37 -12.26 2.94
C LYS A 107 0.05 -11.55 3.18
N ARG A 108 0.01 -10.62 4.14
CA ARG A 108 -1.20 -9.85 4.47
C ARG A 108 -1.67 -8.98 3.30
N PHE A 109 -0.73 -8.40 2.56
CA PHE A 109 -1.05 -7.62 1.37
C PHE A 109 -1.69 -8.47 0.27
N LEU A 110 -1.16 -9.67 0.01
CA LEU A 110 -1.75 -10.62 -0.92
C LEU A 110 -3.13 -11.11 -0.45
N GLU A 111 -3.29 -11.42 0.84
CA GLU A 111 -4.59 -11.79 1.41
C GLU A 111 -5.64 -10.69 1.20
N PHE A 112 -5.25 -9.43 1.39
CA PHE A 112 -6.12 -8.29 1.11
C PHE A 112 -6.48 -8.20 -0.37
N ALA A 113 -5.50 -8.32 -1.27
CA ALA A 113 -5.70 -8.24 -2.70
C ALA A 113 -6.59 -9.38 -3.25
N GLU A 114 -6.43 -10.59 -2.72
CA GLU A 114 -7.21 -11.75 -3.12
C GLU A 114 -8.68 -11.69 -2.64
N ARG A 115 -8.92 -11.12 -1.47
CA ARG A 115 -10.23 -11.16 -0.79
C ARG A 115 -10.98 -9.83 -0.81
N GLY A 116 -10.32 -8.72 -1.15
CA GLY A 116 -10.87 -7.37 -1.08
C GLY A 116 -11.20 -6.89 0.34
N THR A 117 -10.79 -7.64 1.37
CA THR A 117 -10.98 -7.30 2.78
C THR A 117 -9.66 -7.40 3.51
N SER A 118 -9.37 -6.41 4.35
CA SER A 118 -8.19 -6.47 5.22
C SER A 118 -8.31 -7.68 6.16
N PRO A 119 -7.30 -8.56 6.22
CA PRO A 119 -7.25 -9.63 7.21
C PRO A 119 -6.92 -9.11 8.61
N VAL A 120 -6.68 -7.80 8.75
CA VAL A 120 -6.59 -7.19 10.07
C VAL A 120 -7.93 -7.46 10.72
N PRO A 121 -7.98 -8.28 11.80
CA PRO A 121 -9.18 -8.34 12.61
C PRO A 121 -9.51 -6.87 12.86
N ALA A 122 -10.75 -6.46 12.61
CA ALA A 122 -11.20 -5.19 13.12
C ALA A 122 -10.73 -5.22 14.58
N ILE A 123 -9.60 -4.58 14.85
CA ILE A 123 -9.20 -4.30 16.21
C ILE A 123 -10.46 -3.68 16.72
N GLN A 124 -11.08 -4.37 17.65
CA GLN A 124 -12.32 -3.89 18.24
C GLN A 124 -11.97 -2.50 18.74
N LEU A 125 -12.20 -1.50 17.88
CA LEU A 125 -12.09 -0.07 18.17
C LEU A 125 -13.06 0.31 19.32
N GLN A 126 -13.82 -0.67 19.78
CA GLN A 126 -14.66 -0.57 20.97
C GLN A 126 -13.89 -0.37 22.28
N ASN A 127 -12.55 -0.55 22.29
CA ASN A 127 -11.73 -0.36 23.50
C ASN A 127 -10.56 0.63 23.34
N LEU A 128 -10.47 1.36 22.23
CA LEU A 128 -9.83 2.65 22.30
C LEU A 128 -10.82 3.57 23.04
N GLN A 129 -10.77 3.49 24.37
CA GLN A 129 -11.11 4.67 25.17
C GLN A 129 -10.47 5.82 24.43
N GLN A 130 -11.28 6.76 23.94
CA GLN A 130 -10.82 7.99 23.31
C GLN A 130 -9.62 8.43 24.12
N SER A 131 -8.43 8.40 23.54
CA SER A 131 -7.24 8.67 24.32
C SER A 131 -7.50 10.02 24.97
N ASN A 132 -7.27 10.18 26.26
CA ASN A 132 -7.47 11.45 26.98
C ASN A 132 -6.86 12.62 26.19
N LEU A 133 -5.83 12.34 25.44
CA LEU A 133 -5.15 13.29 24.55
C LEU A 133 -6.05 13.82 23.42
N ILE A 134 -6.76 12.95 22.67
CA ILE A 134 -7.66 13.38 21.57
C ILE A 134 -8.78 14.25 22.15
N THR A 135 -9.35 13.85 23.25
CA THR A 135 -10.40 14.62 23.95
C THR A 135 -9.88 15.97 24.42
N LEU A 136 -8.69 16.04 25.00
CA LEU A 136 -8.06 17.28 25.44
C LEU A 136 -7.76 18.22 24.26
N ILE A 137 -7.22 17.68 23.16
CA ILE A 137 -6.95 18.47 21.95
C ILE A 137 -8.26 19.00 21.36
N ALA A 138 -9.31 18.17 21.25
CA ALA A 138 -10.61 18.60 20.74
C ALA A 138 -11.21 19.71 21.61
N GLN A 139 -11.14 19.61 22.93
CA GLN A 139 -11.63 20.63 23.85
C GLN A 139 -10.87 21.95 23.69
N GLU A 140 -9.53 21.90 23.66
CA GLU A 140 -8.70 23.09 23.48
C GLU A 140 -8.96 23.80 22.16
N LEU A 141 -9.11 23.06 21.05
CA LEU A 141 -9.46 23.62 19.75
C LEU A 141 -10.85 24.25 19.75
N THR A 142 -11.82 23.61 20.41
CA THR A 142 -13.19 24.14 20.51
C THR A 142 -13.21 25.43 21.34
N GLN A 143 -12.44 25.49 22.43
CA GLN A 143 -12.28 26.74 23.23
C GLN A 143 -11.68 27.88 22.42
N ARG A 144 -10.82 27.57 21.47
CA ARG A 144 -10.26 28.55 20.53
C ARG A 144 -11.18 28.92 19.37
N GLY A 145 -12.40 28.41 19.36
CA GLY A 145 -13.43 28.74 18.38
C GLY A 145 -13.41 27.90 17.09
N TYR A 146 -12.63 26.80 17.05
CA TYR A 146 -12.66 25.89 15.93
C TYR A 146 -13.81 24.89 16.06
N LYS A 147 -14.48 24.60 14.94
CA LYS A 147 -15.40 23.47 14.90
C LYS A 147 -14.61 22.19 14.67
N VAL A 148 -14.76 21.24 15.58
CA VAL A 148 -13.99 19.99 15.59
C VAL A 148 -14.95 18.81 15.51
N ASP A 149 -14.73 17.95 14.52
CA ASP A 149 -15.42 16.66 14.39
C ASP A 149 -14.46 15.53 14.76
N THR A 150 -14.94 14.52 15.48
CA THR A 150 -14.15 13.35 15.87
C THR A 150 -14.60 12.11 15.12
N LEU A 151 -13.67 11.17 14.90
CA LEU A 151 -13.93 9.89 14.19
C LEU A 151 -14.53 10.06 12.80
N VAL A 152 -14.02 11.03 12.04
CA VAL A 152 -14.52 11.37 10.69
C VAL A 152 -14.06 10.33 9.68
N GLY A 153 -15.00 9.76 8.92
CA GLY A 153 -14.74 8.83 7.82
C GLY A 153 -15.89 7.85 7.59
N ARG A 154 -16.00 7.33 6.36
CA ARG A 154 -17.05 6.37 5.95
C ARG A 154 -16.55 4.92 5.89
N SER A 155 -15.27 4.68 6.16
CA SER A 155 -14.64 3.36 6.14
C SER A 155 -14.26 2.92 7.55
N ASN A 156 -13.64 1.73 7.66
CA ASN A 156 -13.05 1.26 8.91
C ASN A 156 -11.84 2.12 9.36
N PHE A 157 -11.31 2.96 8.48
CA PHE A 157 -10.30 3.96 8.80
C PHE A 157 -11.00 5.30 9.04
N LYS A 158 -10.89 5.80 10.25
CA LYS A 158 -11.43 7.10 10.65
C LYS A 158 -10.30 8.01 11.08
N VAL A 159 -10.42 9.28 10.75
CA VAL A 159 -9.53 10.32 11.29
C VAL A 159 -10.01 10.63 12.70
N ASP A 160 -9.13 10.52 13.67
CA ASP A 160 -9.48 10.70 15.09
C ASP A 160 -10.04 12.09 15.37
N LEU A 161 -9.54 13.10 14.67
CA LEU A 161 -9.94 14.50 14.84
C LEU A 161 -9.81 15.26 13.52
N ALA A 162 -10.84 15.98 13.12
CA ALA A 162 -10.84 16.87 11.97
C ALA A 162 -11.30 18.28 12.37
N ILE A 163 -10.62 19.29 11.83
CA ILE A 163 -11.00 20.70 12.01
C ILE A 163 -11.78 21.13 10.77
N VAL A 164 -12.99 21.62 10.96
CA VAL A 164 -13.83 22.14 9.87
C VAL A 164 -13.33 23.53 9.50
N ASN A 165 -13.00 23.73 8.23
CA ASN A 165 -12.64 25.04 7.73
C ASN A 165 -13.89 25.97 7.73
N PRO A 166 -13.90 27.08 8.47
CA PRO A 166 -15.07 27.97 8.53
C PRO A 166 -15.32 28.76 7.23
N LEU A 167 -14.42 28.63 6.25
CA LEU A 167 -14.50 29.35 4.98
C LEU A 167 -14.97 28.47 3.80
N GLN A 168 -15.46 27.26 4.09
CA GLN A 168 -16.10 26.39 3.08
C GLN A 168 -17.54 26.09 3.42
#